data_09edc1e746188cf5ee754001211e7295
#
_entry.id   09edc1e746188cf5ee754001211e7295
#
_cell.length_a   1.000
_cell.length_b   1.000
_cell.length_c   1.000
_cell.angle_alpha   90.00
_cell.angle_beta   90.00
_cell.angle_gamma   90.00
#
_symmetry.space_group_name_H-M   'P 1'
#
loop_
_entity.id
_entity.type
_entity.pdbx_description
1 polymer ?
#
loop_
_entity_poly.entity_id
_entity_poly.type
_entity_poly.pdbx_seq_one_letter_code
_entity_poly.pdbx_strand_id
1 'polypeptide(L)'
;MAKKEYKIIGLMSGTSLDGLDMVYAVFRENNGKWSYEIEKADTKPYSDEWKESLKMSFYQSGEALTALDAEYGRYLGQKVKEFVAEQGITDVDFVASHGHTVFHRPDLGYNLQIGSGAHIHAASGIKVVCDFRTLDVAFGGQGAPLVPIGDKLLFSEYDYCLNIGGFANVSFDDENGKRIAYDLC
;
A
#
# COMPACT_ATOMS: atom_id res chain seq x y z
N MET A 1 -17.17 -21.49 -6.13
CA MET A 1 -16.27 -20.92 -7.16
C MET A 1 -15.47 -19.80 -6.51
N ALA A 2 -14.19 -19.66 -6.84
CA ALA A 2 -13.41 -18.53 -6.35
C ALA A 2 -14.00 -17.21 -6.90
N LYS A 3 -13.97 -16.15 -6.09
CA LYS A 3 -14.38 -14.83 -6.54
C LYS A 3 -13.45 -14.36 -7.64
N LYS A 4 -13.98 -13.86 -8.73
CA LYS A 4 -13.22 -13.43 -9.91
C LYS A 4 -13.17 -11.91 -10.10
N GLU A 5 -13.88 -11.20 -9.26
CA GLU A 5 -13.91 -9.73 -9.25
C GLU A 5 -13.78 -9.21 -7.83
N TYR A 6 -12.93 -8.22 -7.64
CA TYR A 6 -12.66 -7.59 -6.35
C TYR A 6 -12.75 -6.08 -6.49
N LYS A 7 -13.53 -5.46 -5.61
CA LYS A 7 -13.69 -4.01 -5.48
C LYS A 7 -12.90 -3.53 -4.29
N ILE A 8 -11.81 -2.82 -4.53
CA ILE A 8 -10.78 -2.56 -3.53
C ILE A 8 -10.56 -1.07 -3.39
N ILE A 9 -10.41 -0.60 -2.16
CA ILE A 9 -9.83 0.72 -1.89
C ILE A 9 -8.36 0.53 -1.53
N GLY A 10 -7.46 1.07 -2.36
CA GLY A 10 -6.03 1.13 -2.09
C GLY A 10 -5.67 2.40 -1.35
N LEU A 11 -4.83 2.29 -0.32
CA LEU A 11 -4.28 3.42 0.43
C LEU A 11 -2.76 3.43 0.32
N MET A 12 -2.20 4.59 -0.06
CA MET A 12 -0.76 4.81 -0.09
C MET A 12 -0.39 6.09 0.64
N SER A 13 0.58 5.98 1.55
CA SER A 13 1.22 7.10 2.25
C SER A 13 2.72 7.04 1.96
N GLY A 14 3.17 7.88 1.06
CA GLY A 14 4.58 7.98 0.69
C GLY A 14 5.42 8.75 1.72
N THR A 15 6.74 8.60 1.61
CA THR A 15 7.70 9.35 2.44
C THR A 15 7.81 10.83 2.05
N SER A 16 7.20 11.24 0.93
CA SER A 16 7.04 12.63 0.51
C SER A 16 6.17 13.46 1.48
N LEU A 17 5.29 12.79 2.26
CA LEU A 17 4.38 13.40 3.24
C LEU A 17 3.44 14.47 2.65
N ASP A 18 3.17 14.43 1.37
CA ASP A 18 2.26 15.34 0.67
C ASP A 18 0.80 15.02 0.96
N GLY A 19 0.45 13.73 1.09
CA GLY A 19 -0.91 13.32 1.39
C GLY A 19 -1.10 11.80 1.46
N LEU A 20 -2.36 11.44 1.67
CA LEU A 20 -2.85 10.08 1.56
C LEU A 20 -3.48 9.89 0.19
N ASP A 21 -2.89 9.06 -0.65
CA ASP A 21 -3.49 8.65 -1.91
C ASP A 21 -4.51 7.54 -1.66
N MET A 22 -5.67 7.68 -2.27
CA MET A 22 -6.77 6.72 -2.22
C MET A 22 -7.25 6.41 -3.63
N VAL A 23 -7.41 5.13 -3.92
CA VAL A 23 -7.97 4.67 -5.19
C VAL A 23 -9.05 3.64 -4.94
N TYR A 24 -10.19 3.77 -5.61
CA TYR A 24 -11.16 2.70 -5.71
C TYR A 24 -11.04 2.07 -7.09
N ALA A 25 -10.68 0.78 -7.10
CA ALA A 25 -10.42 0.03 -8.31
C ALA A 25 -11.11 -1.33 -8.29
N VAL A 26 -11.52 -1.78 -9.47
CA VAL A 26 -12.09 -3.10 -9.69
C VAL A 26 -11.05 -3.98 -10.37
N PHE A 27 -10.67 -5.07 -9.71
CA PHE A 27 -9.76 -6.08 -10.26
C PHE A 27 -10.56 -7.30 -10.71
N ARG A 28 -10.24 -7.82 -11.89
CA ARG A 28 -10.89 -9.02 -12.46
C ARG A 28 -9.84 -10.05 -12.82
N GLU A 29 -10.10 -11.31 -12.44
CA GLU A 29 -9.30 -12.46 -12.85
C GLU A 29 -10.07 -13.31 -13.87
N ASN A 30 -9.45 -13.57 -15.01
CA ASN A 30 -10.02 -14.44 -16.03
C ASN A 30 -8.93 -15.37 -16.59
N ASN A 31 -9.04 -16.66 -16.27
CA ASN A 31 -8.10 -17.70 -16.71
C ASN A 31 -6.62 -17.39 -16.38
N GLY A 32 -6.36 -16.90 -15.17
CA GLY A 32 -5.03 -16.54 -14.69
C GLY A 32 -4.53 -15.17 -15.13
N LYS A 33 -5.29 -14.45 -15.95
CA LYS A 33 -4.98 -13.08 -16.35
C LYS A 33 -5.74 -12.09 -15.50
N TRP A 34 -5.04 -11.09 -15.01
CA TRP A 34 -5.60 -10.00 -14.24
C TRP A 34 -5.82 -8.76 -15.11
N SER A 35 -6.88 -8.07 -14.85
CA SER A 35 -7.16 -6.73 -15.37
C SER A 35 -7.67 -5.84 -14.24
N TYR A 36 -7.56 -4.53 -14.41
CA TYR A 36 -8.05 -3.57 -13.45
C TYR A 36 -8.71 -2.38 -14.14
N GLU A 37 -9.55 -1.71 -13.37
CA GLU A 37 -10.20 -0.46 -13.78
C GLU A 37 -10.20 0.47 -12.55
N ILE A 38 -9.61 1.66 -12.70
CA ILE A 38 -9.66 2.70 -11.67
C ILE A 38 -10.94 3.48 -11.89
N GLU A 39 -11.88 3.39 -10.93
CA GLU A 39 -13.15 4.10 -11.01
C GLU A 39 -13.10 5.47 -10.32
N LYS A 40 -12.40 5.56 -9.18
CA LYS A 40 -12.24 6.78 -8.40
C LYS A 40 -10.83 6.88 -7.84
N ALA A 41 -10.32 8.10 -7.77
CA ALA A 41 -9.05 8.39 -7.10
C ALA A 41 -9.13 9.75 -6.43
N ASP A 42 -8.43 9.91 -5.32
CA ASP A 42 -8.30 11.18 -4.60
C ASP A 42 -7.01 11.18 -3.78
N THR A 43 -6.46 12.37 -3.54
CA THR A 43 -5.35 12.59 -2.63
C THR A 43 -5.77 13.56 -1.55
N LYS A 44 -5.77 13.12 -0.30
CA LYS A 44 -6.08 13.98 0.85
C LYS A 44 -4.77 14.51 1.45
N PRO A 45 -4.49 15.80 1.35
CA PRO A 45 -3.27 16.36 1.91
C PRO A 45 -3.23 16.18 3.44
N TYR A 46 -2.05 15.92 3.97
CA TYR A 46 -1.85 15.89 5.43
C TYR A 46 -1.87 17.32 6.00
N SER A 47 -2.43 17.44 7.21
CA SER A 47 -2.20 18.64 8.03
C SER A 47 -0.74 18.72 8.46
N ASP A 48 -0.30 19.89 8.88
CA ASP A 48 1.08 20.08 9.34
C ASP A 48 1.39 19.22 10.59
N GLU A 49 0.38 18.99 11.45
CA GLU A 49 0.50 18.10 12.61
C GLU A 49 0.75 16.64 12.17
N TRP A 50 0.03 16.17 11.15
CA TRP A 50 0.24 14.81 10.62
C TRP A 50 1.60 14.69 9.95
N LYS A 51 2.02 15.67 9.15
CA LYS A 51 3.35 15.68 8.54
C LYS A 51 4.45 15.57 9.58
N GLU A 52 4.36 16.39 10.64
CA GLU A 52 5.36 16.37 11.70
C GLU A 52 5.33 15.04 12.49
N SER A 53 4.15 14.54 12.85
CA SER A 53 3.99 13.27 13.57
C SER A 53 4.58 12.08 12.79
N LEU A 54 4.30 11.98 11.50
CA LEU A 54 4.84 10.94 10.63
C LEU A 54 6.36 11.08 10.45
N LYS A 55 6.85 12.30 10.22
CA LYS A 55 8.27 12.59 10.09
C LYS A 55 9.05 12.23 11.36
N MET A 56 8.49 12.51 12.53
CA MET A 56 9.12 12.25 13.82
C MET A 56 8.93 10.83 14.32
N SER A 57 8.15 9.99 13.61
CA SER A 57 7.84 8.60 14.02
C SER A 57 9.09 7.74 14.25
N PHE A 58 10.13 7.96 13.45
CA PHE A 58 11.41 7.24 13.56
C PHE A 58 12.10 7.44 14.93
N TYR A 59 11.89 8.56 15.58
CA TYR A 59 12.56 8.95 16.85
C TYR A 59 11.69 8.68 18.09
N GLN A 60 10.51 8.10 17.92
CA GLN A 60 9.58 7.86 19.03
C GLN A 60 10.02 6.68 19.90
N SER A 61 9.61 6.69 21.17
CA SER A 61 9.70 5.51 22.02
C SER A 61 8.75 4.41 21.49
N GLY A 62 9.01 3.16 21.85
CA GLY A 62 8.13 2.04 21.44
C GLY A 62 6.68 2.26 21.82
N GLU A 63 6.40 2.80 23.01
CA GLU A 63 5.04 3.10 23.47
C GLU A 63 4.40 4.21 22.62
N ALA A 64 5.11 5.32 22.41
CA ALA A 64 4.61 6.43 21.60
C ALA A 64 4.38 6.02 20.14
N LEU A 65 5.28 5.19 19.58
CA LEU A 65 5.12 4.67 18.23
C LEU A 65 3.91 3.73 18.11
N THR A 66 3.66 2.90 19.13
CA THR A 66 2.47 2.04 19.17
C THR A 66 1.18 2.86 19.26
N ALA A 67 1.19 3.95 20.05
CA ALA A 67 0.04 4.86 20.13
C ALA A 67 -0.18 5.57 18.78
N LEU A 68 0.89 6.04 18.14
CA LEU A 68 0.83 6.66 16.82
C LEU A 68 0.31 5.70 15.74
N ASP A 69 0.73 4.43 15.76
CA ASP A 69 0.23 3.39 14.86
C ASP A 69 -1.30 3.24 14.96
N ALA A 70 -1.82 3.19 16.18
CA ALA A 70 -3.25 3.10 16.44
C ALA A 70 -4.00 4.37 16.02
N GLU A 71 -3.45 5.55 16.32
CA GLU A 71 -4.04 6.84 15.97
C GLU A 71 -4.06 7.06 14.46
N TYR A 72 -2.95 6.77 13.80
CA TYR A 72 -2.86 6.86 12.35
C TYR A 72 -3.79 5.85 11.66
N GLY A 73 -3.93 4.64 12.20
CA GLY A 73 -4.93 3.68 11.72
C GLY A 73 -6.36 4.22 11.79
N ARG A 74 -6.73 4.88 12.88
CA ARG A 74 -8.06 5.54 13.00
C ARG A 74 -8.23 6.67 11.98
N TYR A 75 -7.20 7.49 11.80
CA TYR A 75 -7.20 8.55 10.79
C TYR A 75 -7.42 7.98 9.37
N LEU A 76 -6.66 6.95 8.99
CA LEU A 76 -6.81 6.30 7.69
C LEU A 76 -8.23 5.73 7.51
N GLY A 77 -8.76 5.05 8.51
CA GLY A 77 -10.12 4.50 8.48
C GLY A 77 -11.19 5.58 8.34
N GLN A 78 -11.02 6.72 9.00
CA GLN A 78 -11.92 7.86 8.84
C GLN A 78 -11.84 8.45 7.42
N LYS A 79 -10.64 8.57 6.85
CA LYS A 79 -10.47 9.03 5.46
C LYS A 79 -11.09 8.09 4.44
N VAL A 80 -11.00 6.79 4.65
CA VAL A 80 -11.72 5.79 3.84
C VAL A 80 -13.24 6.02 3.91
N LYS A 81 -13.79 6.23 5.11
CA LYS A 81 -15.22 6.48 5.28
C LYS A 81 -15.69 7.76 4.59
N GLU A 82 -14.89 8.83 4.69
CA GLU A 82 -15.12 10.09 3.97
C GLU A 82 -15.09 9.88 2.46
N PHE A 83 -14.06 9.20 1.93
CA PHE A 83 -13.89 8.91 0.51
C PHE A 83 -15.07 8.09 -0.05
N VAL A 84 -15.49 7.04 0.65
CA VAL A 84 -16.65 6.22 0.28
C VAL A 84 -17.92 7.06 0.17
N ALA A 85 -18.17 7.94 1.15
CA ALA A 85 -19.34 8.81 1.15
C ALA A 85 -19.28 9.87 0.06
N GLU A 86 -18.16 10.57 -0.10
CA GLU A 86 -17.95 11.62 -1.09
C GLU A 86 -18.06 11.12 -2.53
N GLN A 87 -17.54 9.91 -2.79
CA GLN A 87 -17.52 9.30 -4.12
C GLN A 87 -18.77 8.43 -4.43
N GLY A 88 -19.68 8.28 -3.46
CA GLY A 88 -20.90 7.47 -3.63
C GLY A 88 -20.61 5.97 -3.82
N ILE A 89 -19.52 5.47 -3.24
CA ILE A 89 -19.13 4.06 -3.36
C ILE A 89 -20.02 3.22 -2.43
N THR A 90 -20.64 2.17 -2.98
CA THR A 90 -21.61 1.36 -2.24
C THR A 90 -21.17 -0.06 -1.96
N ASP A 91 -20.12 -0.52 -2.64
CA ASP A 91 -19.65 -1.91 -2.57
C ASP A 91 -18.13 -1.97 -2.55
N VAL A 92 -17.57 -2.41 -1.43
CA VAL A 92 -16.12 -2.55 -1.22
C VAL A 92 -15.84 -3.89 -0.56
N ASP A 93 -15.01 -4.71 -1.16
CA ASP A 93 -14.64 -6.00 -0.61
C ASP A 93 -13.66 -5.86 0.57
N PHE A 94 -12.65 -5.01 0.38
CA PHE A 94 -11.65 -4.69 1.40
C PHE A 94 -10.87 -3.43 1.06
N VAL A 95 -10.20 -2.90 2.08
CA VAL A 95 -9.18 -1.86 1.96
C VAL A 95 -7.81 -2.53 1.93
N ALA A 96 -6.97 -2.16 0.98
CA ALA A 96 -5.56 -2.55 0.91
C ALA A 96 -4.70 -1.36 1.38
N SER A 97 -4.07 -1.47 2.55
CA SER A 97 -3.32 -0.37 3.15
C SER A 97 -1.83 -0.69 3.23
N HIS A 98 -1.02 0.13 2.58
CA HIS A 98 0.43 0.06 2.73
C HIS A 98 0.91 0.58 4.10
N GLY A 99 0.20 1.54 4.68
CA GLY A 99 0.65 2.27 5.86
C GLY A 99 1.76 3.27 5.53
N HIS A 100 2.38 3.83 6.58
CA HIS A 100 3.52 4.73 6.47
C HIS A 100 4.79 4.04 6.98
N THR A 101 5.85 4.01 6.16
CA THR A 101 7.09 3.31 6.51
C THR A 101 7.90 4.11 7.52
N VAL A 102 8.14 3.51 8.67
CA VAL A 102 9.00 4.04 9.74
C VAL A 102 10.38 3.39 9.70
N PHE A 103 10.42 2.05 9.63
CA PHE A 103 11.67 1.30 9.56
C PHE A 103 11.68 0.39 8.34
N HIS A 104 12.83 0.34 7.67
CA HIS A 104 13.11 -0.63 6.62
C HIS A 104 14.53 -1.15 6.78
N ARG A 105 14.66 -2.28 7.47
CA ARG A 105 15.92 -2.92 7.83
C ARG A 105 15.88 -4.42 7.52
N PRO A 106 15.75 -4.81 6.23
CA PRO A 106 15.78 -6.21 5.82
C PRO A 106 17.11 -6.90 6.19
N ASP A 107 18.19 -6.13 6.23
CA ASP A 107 19.50 -6.58 6.72
C ASP A 107 19.50 -7.06 8.18
N LEU A 108 18.58 -6.56 8.99
CA LEU A 108 18.34 -6.97 10.38
C LEU A 108 17.08 -7.83 10.54
N GLY A 109 16.42 -8.20 9.45
CA GLY A 109 15.24 -9.08 9.45
C GLY A 109 13.94 -8.41 9.85
N TYR A 110 13.83 -7.06 9.78
CA TYR A 110 12.59 -6.38 10.12
C TYR A 110 12.30 -5.15 9.22
N ASN A 111 11.03 -4.80 9.18
CA ASN A 111 10.51 -3.53 8.70
C ASN A 111 9.31 -3.13 9.56
N LEU A 112 8.88 -1.87 9.47
CA LEU A 112 7.67 -1.40 10.15
C LEU A 112 6.98 -0.34 9.30
N GLN A 113 5.75 -0.63 8.93
CA GLN A 113 4.79 0.33 8.41
C GLN A 113 3.71 0.54 9.48
N ILE A 114 3.48 1.79 9.89
CA ILE A 114 2.42 2.16 10.84
C ILE A 114 1.11 2.48 10.09
N GLY A 115 0.01 2.42 10.80
CA GLY A 115 -1.35 2.54 10.29
C GLY A 115 -2.10 1.23 10.49
N SER A 116 -2.30 0.86 11.76
CA SER A 116 -2.90 -0.40 12.22
C SER A 116 -4.17 -0.76 11.45
N GLY A 117 -4.13 -1.90 10.73
CA GLY A 117 -5.28 -2.42 9.98
C GLY A 117 -6.51 -2.68 10.85
N ALA A 118 -6.32 -3.05 12.12
CA ALA A 118 -7.42 -3.22 13.07
C ALA A 118 -8.15 -1.90 13.35
N HIS A 119 -7.39 -0.79 13.48
CA HIS A 119 -7.97 0.53 13.71
C HIS A 119 -8.58 1.13 12.44
N ILE A 120 -8.01 0.84 11.25
CA ILE A 120 -8.64 1.17 9.96
C ILE A 120 -9.99 0.46 9.86
N HIS A 121 -10.04 -0.84 10.16
CA HIS A 121 -11.29 -1.61 10.15
C HIS A 121 -12.32 -1.04 11.13
N ALA A 122 -11.92 -0.81 12.37
CA ALA A 122 -12.82 -0.29 13.41
C ALA A 122 -13.43 1.07 13.05
N ALA A 123 -12.69 1.94 12.37
CA ALA A 123 -13.16 3.25 11.95
C ALA A 123 -13.98 3.22 10.65
N SER A 124 -13.59 2.41 9.66
CA SER A 124 -14.24 2.35 8.34
C SER A 124 -15.41 1.35 8.27
N GLY A 125 -15.37 0.29 9.08
CA GLY A 125 -16.28 -0.85 8.99
C GLY A 125 -15.97 -1.83 7.86
N ILE A 126 -14.91 -1.59 7.07
CA ILE A 126 -14.52 -2.39 5.90
C ILE A 126 -13.36 -3.30 6.29
N LYS A 127 -13.31 -4.54 5.78
CA LYS A 127 -12.17 -5.45 5.97
C LYS A 127 -10.89 -4.79 5.47
N VAL A 128 -9.75 -5.13 6.10
CA VAL A 128 -8.45 -4.54 5.75
C VAL A 128 -7.43 -5.64 5.47
N VAL A 129 -6.67 -5.45 4.41
CA VAL A 129 -5.44 -6.20 4.08
C VAL A 129 -4.28 -5.22 4.20
N CYS A 130 -3.28 -5.55 4.98
CA CYS A 130 -2.13 -4.68 5.25
C CYS A 130 -0.87 -5.51 5.51
N ASP A 131 0.25 -4.85 5.81
CA ASP A 131 1.53 -5.49 6.11
C ASP A 131 2.06 -6.37 4.96
N PHE A 132 2.26 -5.74 3.81
CA PHE A 132 2.69 -6.42 2.58
C PHE A 132 4.18 -6.80 2.56
N ARG A 133 4.98 -6.36 3.53
CA ARG A 133 6.45 -6.46 3.50
C ARG A 133 7.01 -7.44 4.51
N THR A 134 6.40 -7.57 5.69
CA THR A 134 6.96 -8.33 6.81
C THR A 134 7.17 -9.80 6.49
N LEU A 135 6.24 -10.42 5.75
CA LEU A 135 6.35 -11.85 5.40
C LEU A 135 7.54 -12.11 4.47
N ASP A 136 7.76 -11.25 3.47
CA ASP A 136 8.91 -11.38 2.56
C ASP A 136 10.23 -11.21 3.32
N VAL A 137 10.33 -10.19 4.18
CA VAL A 137 11.52 -9.97 5.02
C VAL A 137 11.75 -11.14 5.98
N ALA A 138 10.70 -11.71 6.56
CA ALA A 138 10.81 -12.88 7.46
C ALA A 138 11.33 -14.14 6.73
N PHE A 139 11.08 -14.27 5.43
CA PHE A 139 11.66 -15.32 4.59
C PHE A 139 13.04 -14.96 4.02
N GLY A 140 13.64 -13.87 4.44
CA GLY A 140 14.96 -13.42 3.99
C GLY A 140 14.95 -12.58 2.71
N GLY A 141 13.78 -12.14 2.27
CA GLY A 141 13.61 -11.19 1.16
C GLY A 141 13.89 -9.75 1.59
N GLN A 142 13.82 -8.85 0.63
CA GLN A 142 14.05 -7.41 0.85
C GLN A 142 12.79 -6.66 1.31
N GLY A 143 11.59 -7.22 1.10
CA GLY A 143 10.33 -6.52 1.35
C GLY A 143 10.09 -5.31 0.44
N ALA A 144 10.97 -5.09 -0.54
CA ALA A 144 10.92 -3.99 -1.51
C ALA A 144 11.70 -4.38 -2.78
N PRO A 145 11.34 -3.81 -3.96
CA PRO A 145 10.12 -3.08 -4.22
C PRO A 145 8.88 -4.00 -4.25
N LEU A 146 7.67 -3.47 -3.99
CA LEU A 146 6.41 -4.23 -4.08
C LEU A 146 5.78 -4.21 -5.48
N VAL A 147 6.03 -3.13 -6.23
CA VAL A 147 5.41 -2.88 -7.55
C VAL A 147 5.64 -4.01 -8.57
N PRO A 148 6.79 -4.72 -8.59
CA PRO A 148 7.08 -5.75 -9.60
C PRO A 148 6.06 -6.89 -9.69
N ILE A 149 5.37 -7.25 -8.61
CA ILE A 149 4.29 -8.25 -8.70
C ILE A 149 3.08 -7.69 -9.45
N GLY A 150 2.77 -6.40 -9.25
CA GLY A 150 1.76 -5.67 -10.01
C GLY A 150 2.14 -5.60 -11.49
N ASP A 151 3.39 -5.24 -11.78
CA ASP A 151 3.91 -5.18 -13.15
C ASP A 151 3.74 -6.52 -13.87
N LYS A 152 4.11 -7.61 -13.20
CA LYS A 152 3.99 -8.96 -13.75
C LYS A 152 2.54 -9.36 -14.04
N LEU A 153 1.62 -9.00 -13.17
CA LEU A 153 0.22 -9.44 -13.25
C LEU A 153 -0.65 -8.54 -14.14
N LEU A 154 -0.35 -7.23 -14.17
CA LEU A 154 -1.20 -6.22 -14.81
C LEU A 154 -0.61 -5.64 -16.09
N PHE A 155 0.71 -5.75 -16.29
CA PHE A 155 1.45 -5.15 -17.40
C PHE A 155 2.34 -6.18 -18.12
N SER A 156 1.88 -7.44 -18.18
CA SER A 156 2.65 -8.54 -18.77
C SER A 156 2.88 -8.41 -20.29
N GLU A 157 2.23 -7.47 -20.95
CA GLU A 157 2.45 -7.13 -22.36
C GLU A 157 3.68 -6.26 -22.62
N TYR A 158 4.29 -5.70 -21.57
CA TYR A 158 5.51 -4.89 -21.67
C TYR A 158 6.73 -5.67 -21.22
N ASP A 159 7.82 -5.56 -21.98
CA ASP A 159 9.10 -6.21 -21.66
C ASP A 159 9.73 -5.58 -20.41
N TYR A 160 9.59 -4.26 -20.22
CA TYR A 160 10.12 -3.51 -19.09
C TYR A 160 9.05 -2.59 -18.51
N CYS A 161 8.98 -2.58 -17.18
CA CYS A 161 8.17 -1.61 -16.43
C CYS A 161 9.12 -0.70 -15.64
N LEU A 162 8.98 0.62 -15.84
CA LEU A 162 9.74 1.63 -15.14
C LEU A 162 8.82 2.41 -14.20
N ASN A 163 9.13 2.37 -12.91
CA ASN A 163 8.45 3.14 -11.89
C ASN A 163 9.35 4.31 -11.46
N ILE A 164 8.83 5.54 -11.53
CA ILE A 164 9.54 6.76 -11.18
C ILE A 164 8.82 7.44 -10.02
N GLY A 165 9.48 7.49 -8.86
CA GLY A 165 9.00 8.13 -7.64
C GLY A 165 10.14 8.84 -6.94
N GLY A 166 10.16 8.83 -5.61
CA GLY A 166 11.31 9.28 -4.82
C GLY A 166 12.56 8.45 -5.10
N PHE A 167 12.36 7.19 -5.45
CA PHE A 167 13.35 6.28 -6.05
C PHE A 167 12.79 5.79 -7.38
N ALA A 168 13.67 5.58 -8.35
CA ALA A 168 13.29 4.96 -9.62
C ALA A 168 13.70 3.49 -9.60
N ASN A 169 12.79 2.60 -10.02
CA ASN A 169 13.10 1.18 -10.18
C ASN A 169 12.57 0.65 -11.51
N VAL A 170 13.21 -0.41 -11.99
CA VAL A 170 12.82 -1.12 -13.21
C VAL A 170 12.52 -2.56 -12.86
N SER A 171 11.54 -3.15 -13.53
CA SER A 171 11.27 -4.59 -13.46
C SER A 171 11.07 -5.18 -14.85
N PHE A 172 11.48 -6.44 -15.01
CA PHE A 172 11.34 -7.23 -16.24
C PHE A 172 11.41 -8.72 -15.92
N ASP A 173 10.98 -9.57 -16.83
CA ASP A 173 11.15 -11.01 -16.68
C ASP A 173 12.47 -11.48 -17.32
N ASP A 174 13.25 -12.32 -16.64
CA ASP A 174 14.43 -12.95 -17.21
C ASP A 174 14.06 -14.05 -18.24
N GLU A 175 15.07 -14.66 -18.85
CA GLU A 175 14.90 -15.72 -19.86
C GLU A 175 14.11 -16.92 -19.34
N ASN A 176 14.02 -17.11 -18.01
CA ASN A 176 13.28 -18.18 -17.36
C ASN A 176 11.89 -17.75 -16.89
N GLY A 177 11.47 -16.52 -17.18
CA GLY A 177 10.20 -15.93 -16.75
C GLY A 177 10.15 -15.55 -15.28
N LYS A 178 11.34 -15.42 -14.62
CA LYS A 178 11.43 -14.91 -13.26
C LYS A 178 11.46 -13.39 -13.28
N ARG A 179 10.57 -12.75 -12.51
CA ARG A 179 10.56 -11.28 -12.37
C ARG A 179 11.81 -10.82 -11.61
N ILE A 180 12.55 -9.93 -12.23
CA ILE A 180 13.71 -9.23 -11.67
C ILE A 180 13.33 -7.77 -11.50
N ALA A 181 13.79 -7.16 -10.40
CA ALA A 181 13.60 -5.74 -10.14
C ALA A 181 14.79 -5.20 -9.36
N TYR A 182 15.18 -3.97 -9.66
CA TYR A 182 16.20 -3.25 -8.92
C TYR A 182 16.04 -1.73 -9.06
N ASP A 183 16.57 -1.01 -8.07
CA ASP A 183 16.57 0.44 -8.06
C ASP A 183 17.62 0.98 -9.03
N LEU A 184 17.27 2.06 -9.74
CA LEU A 184 18.16 2.73 -10.71
C LEU A 184 18.88 3.93 -10.08
N CYS A 185 18.20 4.67 -9.18
CA CYS A 185 18.73 5.84 -8.49
C CYS A 185 17.83 6.21 -7.31
#